data_a3c540efb685a7b95bb6ad055fd51f14
#
_entry.id   a3c540efb685a7b95bb6ad055fd51f14
#
_cell.length_a   1.000
_cell.length_b   1.000
_cell.length_c   1.000
_cell.angle_alpha   90.00
_cell.angle_beta   90.00
_cell.angle_gamma   90.00
#
_symmetry.space_group_name_H-M   'P 1'
#
loop_
_entity.id
_entity.type
_entity.pdbx_description
1 polymer ?
#
loop_
_entity_poly.entity_id
_entity_poly.type
_entity_poly.pdbx_seq_one_letter_code
_entity_poly.pdbx_strand_id
1 'polypeptide(L)'
;TSLKWCAAVHMEHGHPHCHYTFWRTDGKVMSSYIHVSKQNEIREFLSKEMFKAEREMLISEKNKYRDATVDAAHTFMNNLDMDFNHIPERITRQQLMPLSTDLIELVNSLPDKGSLKYKLLPPECKLLVNKVVDDVIQIPAVNKEYTSYIKTISDISITYSASTNHHTTNQSIADEDI
;
A
#
# COMPACT_ATOMS: atom_id res chain seq x y z
N THR A 1 -1.34 39.78 12.15
CA THR A 1 -0.64 39.41 10.88
C THR A 1 -1.00 40.44 9.83
N SER A 2 0.02 41.04 9.21
CA SER A 2 -0.14 42.07 8.15
C SER A 2 -0.45 41.50 6.77
N LEU A 3 -0.70 40.19 6.68
CA LEU A 3 -1.01 39.51 5.41
C LEU A 3 -2.52 39.44 5.21
N LYS A 4 -2.98 39.87 4.04
CA LYS A 4 -4.34 39.65 3.55
C LYS A 4 -4.32 38.81 2.28
N TRP A 5 -5.43 38.18 1.98
CA TRP A 5 -5.57 37.37 0.78
C TRP A 5 -7.01 37.36 0.27
N CYS A 6 -7.19 37.06 -0.99
CA CYS A 6 -8.45 36.69 -1.58
C CYS A 6 -8.26 35.51 -2.53
N ALA A 7 -9.33 34.79 -2.79
CA ALA A 7 -9.32 33.67 -3.72
C ALA A 7 -10.54 33.71 -4.64
N ALA A 8 -10.35 33.31 -5.90
CA ALA A 8 -11.41 33.10 -6.87
C ALA A 8 -11.37 31.67 -7.38
N VAL A 9 -12.48 30.96 -7.30
CA VAL A 9 -12.61 29.59 -7.80
C VAL A 9 -13.22 29.62 -9.19
N HIS A 10 -12.56 28.97 -10.14
CA HIS A 10 -13.01 28.79 -11.50
C HIS A 10 -13.38 27.34 -11.74
N MET A 11 -14.61 27.09 -12.16
CA MET A 11 -15.17 25.76 -12.41
C MET A 11 -15.38 25.47 -13.90
N GLU A 12 -14.87 26.32 -14.77
CA GLU A 12 -15.13 26.24 -16.20
C GLU A 12 -14.25 25.20 -16.91
N HIS A 13 -14.78 24.63 -17.99
CA HIS A 13 -14.08 23.77 -18.95
C HIS A 13 -13.44 22.48 -18.38
N GLY A 14 -13.96 21.92 -17.30
CA GLY A 14 -13.47 20.65 -16.76
C GLY A 14 -12.10 20.71 -16.06
N HIS A 15 -11.57 21.93 -15.87
CA HIS A 15 -10.32 22.19 -15.15
C HIS A 15 -10.56 23.08 -13.93
N PRO A 16 -11.16 22.55 -12.85
CA PRO A 16 -11.35 23.36 -11.65
C PRO A 16 -10.01 23.82 -11.09
N HIS A 17 -9.90 25.14 -10.90
CA HIS A 17 -8.69 25.74 -10.33
C HIS A 17 -9.01 26.96 -9.50
N CYS A 18 -8.09 27.39 -8.66
CA CYS A 18 -8.26 28.52 -7.79
C CYS A 18 -7.09 29.50 -7.92
N HIS A 19 -7.41 30.77 -8.10
CA HIS A 19 -6.46 31.85 -8.06
C HIS A 19 -6.40 32.45 -6.67
N TYR A 20 -5.20 32.52 -6.09
CA TYR A 20 -4.96 33.15 -4.80
C TYR A 20 -4.14 34.42 -4.98
N THR A 21 -4.58 35.53 -4.40
CA THR A 21 -3.83 36.78 -4.34
C THR A 21 -3.52 37.11 -2.89
N PHE A 22 -2.25 37.36 -2.59
CA PHE A 22 -1.76 37.72 -1.26
C PHE A 22 -1.12 39.09 -1.29
N TRP A 23 -1.36 39.91 -0.27
CA TRP A 23 -0.70 41.19 -0.12
C TRP A 23 -0.45 41.54 1.33
N ARG A 24 0.55 42.38 1.56
CA ARG A 24 0.84 42.91 2.89
C ARG A 24 0.20 44.27 3.08
N THR A 25 -0.26 44.50 4.30
CA THR A 25 -0.86 45.79 4.70
C THR A 25 0.10 46.69 5.47
N ASP A 26 1.34 46.22 5.74
CA ASP A 26 2.37 46.96 6.45
C ASP A 26 3.33 47.73 5.52
N GLY A 27 3.01 47.87 4.23
CA GLY A 27 3.79 48.58 3.24
C GLY A 27 5.08 47.88 2.79
N LYS A 28 5.40 46.70 3.33
CA LYS A 28 6.60 45.97 2.90
C LYS A 28 6.32 45.23 1.61
N VAL A 29 7.25 45.28 0.66
CA VAL A 29 7.15 44.55 -0.60
C VAL A 29 7.35 43.06 -0.34
N MET A 30 6.45 42.24 -0.87
CA MET A 30 6.63 40.78 -0.91
C MET A 30 7.38 40.40 -2.19
N SER A 31 8.25 39.41 -2.07
CA SER A 31 8.77 38.74 -3.25
C SER A 31 7.62 38.06 -4.01
N SER A 32 7.50 38.32 -5.30
CA SER A 32 6.53 37.60 -6.16
C SER A 32 6.96 36.18 -6.49
N TYR A 33 8.19 35.80 -6.09
CA TYR A 33 8.73 34.47 -6.35
C TYR A 33 8.63 33.61 -5.12
N ILE A 34 7.93 32.47 -5.27
CA ILE A 34 7.91 31.41 -4.27
C ILE A 34 8.86 30.31 -4.76
N HIS A 35 9.90 30.04 -3.99
CA HIS A 35 10.86 28.98 -4.30
C HIS A 35 10.17 27.63 -4.46
N VAL A 36 10.64 26.78 -5.41
CA VAL A 36 10.02 25.51 -5.78
C VAL A 36 9.82 24.59 -4.55
N SER A 37 10.76 24.57 -3.60
CA SER A 37 10.59 23.81 -2.35
C SER A 37 9.36 24.24 -1.57
N LYS A 38 9.10 25.54 -1.48
CA LYS A 38 7.92 26.09 -0.79
C LYS A 38 6.63 25.83 -1.56
N GLN A 39 6.67 25.86 -2.88
CA GLN A 39 5.51 25.44 -3.68
C GLN A 39 5.18 23.98 -3.42
N ASN A 40 6.17 23.09 -3.31
CA ASN A 40 5.96 21.68 -3.01
C ASN A 40 5.40 21.46 -1.60
N GLU A 41 5.91 22.17 -0.59
CA GLU A 41 5.35 22.14 0.77
C GLU A 41 3.87 22.57 0.80
N ILE A 42 3.52 23.64 0.06
CA ILE A 42 2.13 24.11 -0.06
C ILE A 42 1.26 23.05 -0.74
N ARG A 43 1.73 22.46 -1.85
CA ARG A 43 1.00 21.39 -2.55
C ARG A 43 0.77 20.19 -1.64
N GLU A 44 1.80 19.76 -0.94
CA GLU A 44 1.70 18.64 -0.01
C GLU A 44 0.70 18.91 1.13
N PHE A 45 0.77 20.11 1.73
CA PHE A 45 -0.17 20.53 2.76
C PHE A 45 -1.62 20.54 2.24
N LEU A 46 -1.87 21.21 1.12
CA LEU A 46 -3.21 21.28 0.51
C LEU A 46 -3.74 19.89 0.16
N SER A 47 -2.92 19.06 -0.44
CA SER A 47 -3.28 17.69 -0.80
C SER A 47 -3.63 16.85 0.45
N LYS A 48 -2.89 16.99 1.55
CA LYS A 48 -3.18 16.31 2.81
C LYS A 48 -4.54 16.75 3.37
N GLU A 49 -4.85 18.04 3.35
CA GLU A 49 -6.12 18.55 3.88
C GLU A 49 -7.30 18.24 2.97
N MET A 50 -7.15 18.40 1.66
CA MET A 50 -8.22 18.16 0.69
C MET A 50 -8.64 16.70 0.63
N PHE A 51 -7.68 15.77 0.70
CA PHE A 51 -7.94 14.34 0.58
C PHE A 51 -7.93 13.60 1.93
N LYS A 52 -8.02 14.34 3.05
CA LYS A 52 -7.94 13.74 4.39
C LYS A 52 -9.00 12.66 4.61
N ALA A 53 -10.27 12.97 4.33
CA ALA A 53 -11.38 12.04 4.53
C ALA A 53 -11.25 10.80 3.60
N GLU A 54 -10.87 11.01 2.35
CA GLU A 54 -10.64 9.93 1.39
C GLU A 54 -9.48 9.02 1.84
N ARG A 55 -8.39 9.60 2.32
CA ARG A 55 -7.26 8.83 2.87
C ARG A 55 -7.63 8.04 4.11
N GLU A 56 -8.40 8.61 5.03
CA GLU A 56 -8.87 7.90 6.23
C GLU A 56 -9.73 6.71 5.84
N MET A 57 -10.60 6.86 4.84
CA MET A 57 -11.39 5.77 4.29
C MET A 57 -10.50 4.69 3.66
N LEU A 58 -9.57 5.07 2.77
CA LEU A 58 -8.65 4.13 2.13
C LEU A 58 -7.75 3.40 3.14
N ILE A 59 -7.28 4.08 4.19
CA ILE A 59 -6.51 3.45 5.26
C ILE A 59 -7.36 2.42 6.02
N SER A 60 -8.62 2.73 6.27
CA SER A 60 -9.56 1.80 6.91
C SER A 60 -9.80 0.57 6.03
N GLU A 61 -10.04 0.77 4.73
CA GLU A 61 -10.20 -0.33 3.76
C GLU A 61 -8.93 -1.18 3.65
N LYS A 62 -7.76 -0.55 3.56
CA LYS A 62 -6.47 -1.26 3.56
C LYS A 62 -6.33 -2.17 4.78
N ASN A 63 -6.65 -1.67 5.97
CA ASN A 63 -6.58 -2.46 7.19
C ASN A 63 -7.58 -3.63 7.16
N LYS A 64 -8.80 -3.38 6.70
CA LYS A 64 -9.83 -4.43 6.53
C LYS A 64 -9.35 -5.54 5.58
N TYR A 65 -8.81 -5.19 4.41
CA TYR A 65 -8.34 -6.19 3.44
C TYR A 65 -7.08 -6.92 3.93
N ARG A 66 -6.17 -6.22 4.65
CA ARG A 66 -5.05 -6.89 5.33
C ARG A 66 -5.53 -7.95 6.30
N ASP A 67 -6.46 -7.59 7.16
CA ASP A 67 -6.97 -8.51 8.18
C ASP A 67 -7.74 -9.67 7.53
N ALA A 68 -8.55 -9.40 6.50
CA ALA A 68 -9.24 -10.43 5.73
C ALA A 68 -8.26 -11.38 5.00
N THR A 69 -7.13 -10.87 4.49
CA THR A 69 -6.07 -11.70 3.89
C THR A 69 -5.46 -12.65 4.91
N VAL A 70 -5.13 -12.14 6.10
CA VAL A 70 -4.58 -12.94 7.19
C VAL A 70 -5.58 -14.00 7.66
N ASP A 71 -6.84 -13.64 7.84
CA ASP A 71 -7.91 -14.57 8.26
C ASP A 71 -8.15 -15.66 7.20
N ALA A 72 -8.14 -15.30 5.92
CA ALA A 72 -8.26 -16.26 4.83
C ALA A 72 -7.09 -17.25 4.79
N ALA A 73 -5.85 -16.75 4.99
CA ALA A 73 -4.66 -17.60 5.07
C ALA A 73 -4.71 -18.54 6.29
N HIS A 74 -5.07 -18.03 7.46
CA HIS A 74 -5.24 -18.86 8.67
C HIS A 74 -6.33 -19.92 8.49
N THR A 75 -7.47 -19.54 7.92
CA THR A 75 -8.57 -20.49 7.65
C THR A 75 -8.12 -21.59 6.70
N PHE A 76 -7.39 -21.22 5.64
CA PHE A 76 -6.84 -22.18 4.70
C PHE A 76 -5.85 -23.15 5.39
N MET A 77 -4.89 -22.63 6.14
CA MET A 77 -3.88 -23.45 6.82
C MET A 77 -4.50 -24.37 7.87
N ASN A 78 -5.47 -23.88 8.65
CA ASN A 78 -6.19 -24.71 9.62
C ASN A 78 -6.99 -25.84 8.96
N ASN A 79 -7.57 -25.58 7.79
CA ASN A 79 -8.30 -26.61 7.05
C ASN A 79 -7.35 -27.67 6.46
N LEU A 80 -6.12 -27.31 6.11
CA LEU A 80 -5.10 -28.27 5.68
C LEU A 80 -4.70 -29.23 6.81
N ASP A 81 -4.63 -28.73 8.05
CA ASP A 81 -4.26 -29.54 9.22
C ASP A 81 -5.39 -30.51 9.64
N MET A 82 -6.66 -30.14 9.41
CA MET A 82 -7.82 -30.90 9.87
C MET A 82 -8.20 -32.08 8.96
N ASP A 83 -8.05 -31.96 7.66
CA ASP A 83 -8.45 -33.05 6.75
C ASP A 83 -7.91 -32.88 5.31
N PHE A 84 -6.85 -33.62 5.01
CA PHE A 84 -6.33 -33.74 3.62
C PHE A 84 -7.34 -34.28 2.60
N ASN A 85 -8.45 -34.86 3.06
CA ASN A 85 -9.50 -35.42 2.21
C ASN A 85 -10.62 -34.42 1.87
N HIS A 86 -10.69 -33.28 2.58
CA HIS A 86 -11.69 -32.22 2.37
C HIS A 86 -11.08 -30.93 1.83
N ILE A 87 -10.16 -31.05 0.86
CA ILE A 87 -9.67 -29.87 0.15
C ILE A 87 -10.84 -29.25 -0.63
N PRO A 88 -11.15 -27.96 -0.41
CA PRO A 88 -12.22 -27.31 -1.15
C PRO A 88 -12.04 -27.50 -2.65
N GLU A 89 -13.10 -27.87 -3.37
CA GLU A 89 -13.12 -28.23 -4.80
C GLU A 89 -12.47 -27.20 -5.75
N ARG A 90 -12.11 -26.03 -5.24
CA ARG A 90 -11.50 -24.92 -5.99
C ARG A 90 -9.97 -24.87 -5.95
N ILE A 91 -9.33 -25.74 -5.17
CA ILE A 91 -7.88 -25.77 -5.06
C ILE A 91 -7.37 -26.98 -5.86
N THR A 92 -6.58 -26.70 -6.89
CA THR A 92 -6.03 -27.76 -7.72
C THR A 92 -4.84 -28.43 -7.04
N ARG A 93 -4.64 -29.71 -7.34
CA ARG A 93 -3.45 -30.46 -6.90
C ARG A 93 -2.15 -29.76 -7.29
N GLN A 94 -2.14 -29.06 -8.43
CA GLN A 94 -1.00 -28.28 -8.90
C GLN A 94 -0.64 -27.11 -7.98
N GLN A 95 -1.62 -26.50 -7.30
CA GLN A 95 -1.38 -25.40 -6.35
C GLN A 95 -0.90 -25.90 -5.00
N LEU A 96 -1.30 -27.11 -4.60
CA LEU A 96 -0.93 -27.69 -3.30
C LEU A 96 0.46 -28.35 -3.32
N MET A 97 0.91 -28.87 -4.45
CA MET A 97 2.21 -29.56 -4.52
C MET A 97 3.41 -28.65 -4.19
N PRO A 98 3.54 -27.42 -4.76
CA PRO A 98 4.60 -26.50 -4.39
C PRO A 98 4.54 -26.16 -2.90
N LEU A 99 3.40 -25.76 -2.40
CA LEU A 99 3.19 -25.40 -1.00
C LEU A 99 3.57 -26.55 -0.04
N SER A 100 3.17 -27.80 -0.34
CA SER A 100 3.51 -28.93 0.50
C SER A 100 5.02 -29.21 0.54
N THR A 101 5.68 -29.06 -0.62
CA THR A 101 7.14 -29.25 -0.74
C THR A 101 7.87 -28.16 0.06
N ASP A 102 7.48 -26.88 -0.11
CA ASP A 102 8.12 -25.76 0.55
C ASP A 102 7.86 -25.77 2.07
N LEU A 103 6.68 -26.23 2.51
CA LEU A 103 6.39 -26.44 3.93
C LEU A 103 7.28 -27.52 4.54
N ILE A 104 7.49 -28.66 3.87
CA ILE A 104 8.36 -29.74 4.35
C ILE A 104 9.81 -29.23 4.44
N GLU A 105 10.28 -28.52 3.40
CA GLU A 105 11.62 -27.94 3.38
C GLU A 105 11.80 -26.91 4.50
N LEU A 106 10.80 -26.04 4.72
CA LEU A 106 10.80 -25.08 5.82
C LEU A 106 10.89 -25.77 7.18
N VAL A 107 10.03 -26.76 7.44
CA VAL A 107 10.04 -27.51 8.72
C VAL A 107 11.39 -28.14 8.99
N ASN A 108 12.01 -28.74 7.96
CA ASN A 108 13.33 -29.36 8.08
C ASN A 108 14.48 -28.35 8.27
N SER A 109 14.28 -27.10 7.89
CA SER A 109 15.29 -26.03 8.01
C SER A 109 15.15 -25.21 9.30
N LEU A 110 14.03 -25.34 10.01
CA LEU A 110 13.82 -24.59 11.26
C LEU A 110 14.79 -25.04 12.34
N PRO A 111 15.33 -24.09 13.14
CA PRO A 111 16.24 -24.42 14.23
C PRO A 111 15.50 -25.16 15.36
N ASP A 112 16.11 -26.24 15.88
CA ASP A 112 15.56 -27.03 17.01
C ASP A 112 15.40 -26.22 18.30
N LYS A 113 16.14 -25.13 18.44
CA LYS A 113 16.16 -24.27 19.64
C LYS A 113 16.18 -22.81 19.25
N GLY A 114 15.43 -22.00 19.97
CA GLY A 114 15.41 -20.55 19.79
C GLY A 114 14.01 -20.01 19.49
N SER A 115 13.95 -18.77 19.07
CA SER A 115 12.67 -18.10 18.74
C SER A 115 12.37 -18.28 17.26
N LEU A 116 11.16 -18.74 16.95
CA LEU A 116 10.64 -18.86 15.58
C LEU A 116 10.07 -17.55 15.04
N LYS A 117 10.32 -16.41 15.71
CA LYS A 117 9.91 -15.09 15.15
C LYS A 117 10.67 -14.81 13.88
N TYR A 118 10.00 -14.48 12.79
CA TYR A 118 10.58 -14.20 11.46
C TYR A 118 11.84 -13.34 11.52
N LYS A 119 11.83 -12.26 12.32
CA LYS A 119 12.98 -11.35 12.47
C LYS A 119 14.26 -12.05 12.93
N LEU A 120 14.12 -13.12 13.71
CA LEU A 120 15.23 -13.87 14.35
C LEU A 120 15.62 -15.13 13.60
N LEU A 121 14.89 -15.51 12.55
CA LEU A 121 15.23 -16.69 11.74
C LEU A 121 16.52 -16.46 10.93
N PRO A 122 17.26 -17.55 10.64
CA PRO A 122 18.37 -17.53 9.69
C PRO A 122 17.91 -17.07 8.29
N PRO A 123 18.79 -16.48 7.47
CA PRO A 123 18.44 -15.99 6.12
C PRO A 123 17.82 -17.07 5.24
N GLU A 124 18.34 -18.28 5.23
CA GLU A 124 17.82 -19.44 4.51
C GLU A 124 16.39 -19.80 4.90
N CYS A 125 16.08 -19.81 6.22
CA CYS A 125 14.70 -20.03 6.69
C CYS A 125 13.77 -18.90 6.26
N LYS A 126 14.24 -17.64 6.23
CA LYS A 126 13.44 -16.52 5.74
C LYS A 126 13.06 -16.65 4.27
N LEU A 127 13.99 -17.14 3.43
CA LEU A 127 13.70 -17.40 2.03
C LEU A 127 12.60 -18.46 1.88
N LEU A 128 12.66 -19.53 2.66
CA LEU A 128 11.64 -20.58 2.65
C LEU A 128 10.28 -20.07 3.19
N VAL A 129 10.30 -19.27 4.25
CA VAL A 129 9.07 -18.61 4.74
C VAL A 129 8.44 -17.74 3.65
N ASN A 130 9.26 -16.96 2.94
CA ASN A 130 8.74 -16.11 1.85
C ASN A 130 8.14 -16.95 0.72
N LYS A 131 8.77 -18.05 0.30
CA LYS A 131 8.19 -18.99 -0.68
C LYS A 131 6.84 -19.54 -0.24
N VAL A 132 6.75 -20.01 1.00
CA VAL A 132 5.47 -20.50 1.56
C VAL A 132 4.40 -19.41 1.55
N VAL A 133 4.76 -18.17 1.88
CA VAL A 133 3.84 -17.02 1.82
C VAL A 133 3.39 -16.77 0.39
N ASP A 134 4.31 -16.80 -0.59
CA ASP A 134 4.00 -16.61 -2.01
C ASP A 134 3.05 -17.69 -2.52
N ASP A 135 3.24 -18.97 -2.13
CA ASP A 135 2.34 -20.06 -2.47
C ASP A 135 0.95 -19.89 -1.86
N VAL A 136 0.88 -19.49 -0.57
CA VAL A 136 -0.38 -19.22 0.12
C VAL A 136 -1.14 -18.07 -0.53
N ILE A 137 -0.45 -17.03 -0.99
CA ILE A 137 -1.06 -15.92 -1.73
C ILE A 137 -1.69 -16.37 -3.05
N GLN A 138 -1.19 -17.44 -3.69
CA GLN A 138 -1.79 -17.99 -4.91
C GLN A 138 -3.11 -18.75 -4.66
N ILE A 139 -3.45 -19.06 -3.42
CA ILE A 139 -4.72 -19.72 -3.09
C ILE A 139 -5.89 -18.76 -3.39
N PRO A 140 -6.90 -19.16 -4.18
CA PRO A 140 -7.92 -18.22 -4.68
C PRO A 140 -8.63 -17.39 -3.60
N ALA A 141 -8.90 -17.98 -2.44
CA ALA A 141 -9.55 -17.28 -1.33
C ALA A 141 -8.64 -16.20 -0.73
N VAL A 142 -7.33 -16.48 -0.60
CA VAL A 142 -6.33 -15.53 -0.09
C VAL A 142 -6.01 -14.48 -1.15
N ASN A 143 -5.81 -14.90 -2.40
CA ASN A 143 -5.47 -14.02 -3.52
C ASN A 143 -6.49 -12.91 -3.74
N LYS A 144 -7.78 -13.23 -3.61
CA LYS A 144 -8.87 -12.26 -3.75
C LYS A 144 -8.70 -11.09 -2.76
N GLU A 145 -8.50 -11.40 -1.50
CA GLU A 145 -8.36 -10.37 -0.44
C GLU A 145 -7.01 -9.64 -0.56
N TYR A 146 -5.94 -10.36 -0.86
CA TYR A 146 -4.60 -9.79 -1.10
C TYR A 146 -4.60 -8.81 -2.29
N THR A 147 -5.24 -9.17 -3.41
CA THR A 147 -5.36 -8.28 -4.57
C THR A 147 -6.09 -6.98 -4.21
N SER A 148 -7.15 -7.07 -3.40
CA SER A 148 -7.88 -5.90 -2.90
C SER A 148 -6.99 -5.04 -1.99
N TYR A 149 -6.19 -5.67 -1.13
CA TYR A 149 -5.22 -4.99 -0.28
C TYR A 149 -4.17 -4.22 -1.08
N ILE A 150 -3.54 -4.86 -2.08
CA ILE A 150 -2.53 -4.23 -2.95
C ILE A 150 -3.15 -3.08 -3.75
N LYS A 151 -4.36 -3.27 -4.29
CA LYS A 151 -5.08 -2.20 -4.98
C LYS A 151 -5.28 -0.98 -4.08
N THR A 152 -5.73 -1.19 -2.85
CA THR A 152 -5.95 -0.08 -1.91
C THR A 152 -4.64 0.64 -1.54
N ILE A 153 -3.51 -0.08 -1.44
CA ILE A 153 -2.18 0.55 -1.28
C ILE A 153 -1.85 1.43 -2.48
N SER A 154 -2.09 0.95 -3.70
CA SER A 154 -1.90 1.74 -4.92
C SER A 154 -2.76 3.00 -4.92
N ASP A 155 -4.04 2.89 -4.57
CA ASP A 155 -4.97 4.02 -4.50
C ASP A 155 -4.50 5.07 -3.47
N ILE A 156 -4.02 4.63 -2.30
CA ILE A 156 -3.38 5.50 -1.30
C ILE A 156 -2.16 6.20 -1.91
N SER A 157 -1.29 5.47 -2.60
CA SER A 157 -0.09 6.01 -3.25
C SER A 157 -0.44 7.10 -4.25
N ILE A 158 -1.50 6.92 -5.04
CA ILE A 158 -1.99 7.91 -6.01
C ILE A 158 -2.42 9.19 -5.30
N THR A 159 -3.10 9.11 -4.15
CA THR A 159 -3.49 10.32 -3.39
C THR A 159 -2.27 11.09 -2.86
N TYR A 160 -1.13 10.43 -2.67
CA TYR A 160 0.13 11.11 -2.31
C TYR A 160 0.88 11.65 -3.53
N SER A 161 0.89 10.92 -4.65
CA SER A 161 1.63 11.32 -5.85
C SER A 161 0.92 12.39 -6.67
N ALA A 162 -0.40 12.53 -6.55
CA ALA A 162 -1.12 13.70 -7.08
C ALA A 162 -0.57 15.03 -6.51
N SER A 163 0.19 14.98 -5.41
CA SER A 163 0.91 16.13 -4.86
C SER A 163 2.29 16.40 -5.50
N THR A 164 2.87 15.45 -6.23
CA THR A 164 4.29 15.55 -6.60
C THR A 164 4.61 15.49 -8.08
N ASN A 165 3.80 14.92 -8.99
CA ASN A 165 4.23 14.85 -10.38
C ASN A 165 3.11 14.73 -11.41
N HIS A 166 2.99 15.76 -12.25
CA HIS A 166 2.48 15.64 -13.61
C HIS A 166 3.57 15.23 -14.63
N HIS A 167 4.77 14.85 -14.17
CA HIS A 167 5.86 14.47 -15.06
C HIS A 167 6.84 13.51 -14.37
N THR A 168 6.46 12.29 -14.19
CA THR A 168 7.41 11.16 -14.33
C THR A 168 6.59 9.88 -14.56
N THR A 169 6.83 9.34 -15.71
CA THR A 169 6.43 8.09 -16.31
C THR A 169 6.22 6.92 -15.32
N ASN A 170 5.15 6.18 -15.55
CA ASN A 170 4.81 4.87 -14.97
C ASN A 170 5.86 3.75 -15.22
N GLN A 171 7.15 4.04 -15.17
CA GLN A 171 8.20 3.08 -15.52
C GLN A 171 9.18 2.73 -14.40
N SER A 172 9.07 3.35 -13.20
CA SER A 172 10.06 3.10 -12.12
C SER A 172 9.53 2.33 -10.91
N ILE A 173 8.29 1.87 -10.92
CA ILE A 173 7.73 1.10 -9.77
C ILE A 173 7.86 -0.42 -9.99
N ALA A 174 8.21 -0.85 -11.21
CA ALA A 174 8.36 -2.27 -11.53
C ALA A 174 9.76 -2.86 -11.28
N ASP A 175 10.76 -2.03 -10.96
CA ASP A 175 12.17 -2.46 -10.90
C ASP A 175 12.77 -2.48 -9.48
N GLU A 176 12.02 -2.17 -8.42
CA GLU A 176 12.54 -2.17 -7.04
C GLU A 176 11.99 -3.31 -6.14
N ASP A 177 11.11 -4.16 -6.65
CA ASP A 177 10.55 -5.30 -5.91
C ASP A 177 10.86 -6.66 -6.55
N ILE A 178 12.09 -6.83 -7.09
CA ILE A 178 12.64 -8.16 -7.44
C ILE A 178 13.89 -8.44 -6.62
#